data_4ac5027033b6da083bfe7e53fbfcd7f1
#
_entry.id   4ac5027033b6da083bfe7e53fbfcd7f1
#
_cell.length_a   1.000
_cell.length_b   1.000
_cell.length_c   1.000
_cell.angle_alpha   90.00
_cell.angle_beta   90.00
_cell.angle_gamma   90.00
#
_symmetry.space_group_name_H-M   'P 1'
#
loop_
_entity.id
_entity.type
_entity.pdbx_description
1 polymer ?
#
loop_
_entity_poly.entity_id
_entity_poly.type
_entity_poly.pdbx_seq_one_letter_code
_entity_poly.pdbx_strand_id
1 'polypeptide(L)'
;MECTLPKEFLDRMRLELGDEYDDFIESYNRSNYKGLRINPLKLNDKLINTIKSRYSIRPVPWCPTGYYYGEDERPGRDVLHHAGAYYIQEPSAMIVGELAGDIRNRKVLDLCAAPGGKTSHLAGIMNGTGLLVANEIIPKRAEILSQNVERMGIRNCIVTNEGPDKLSNRFINYFDCIVVDTPCSGEGMMRRDETARREWSKDNVRMCAERGQDILESAHRMLKSGGRLVYSTCTFAPEEDEDAIELFISKHPEYRVLRETLKKTEGSLEEDGWPSNGNGCYGDKVYRLWPHKLKGEGHFAAVLIKGDAETESGDAGKGKKNGNGMTNGLNKEFENFSKALKTKLSPDNIVFKGDRLMLSPVCNINLSGIRVLRHGLILGENKKNRFEPDHALAMALKPEEFKTVLDIDSSTDEGMDACVRYLSGESLNLNNDNMSGKSINLYEDGVRTDNSKGWVLCCVDGISMGWGKMNNGIIKNHYPKGLRIMR
;
A
#
# COMPACT_ATOMS: atom_id res chain seq x y z
N MET A 1 9.37 31.52 -9.41
CA MET A 1 9.95 31.88 -8.11
C MET A 1 11.15 30.98 -7.93
N GLU A 2 12.34 31.55 -7.75
CA GLU A 2 13.52 30.77 -7.40
C GLU A 2 13.25 29.98 -6.11
N CYS A 3 13.52 28.70 -6.17
CA CYS A 3 13.37 27.78 -5.07
C CYS A 3 14.46 28.07 -4.03
N THR A 4 14.19 28.96 -3.06
CA THR A 4 15.15 29.31 -2.01
C THR A 4 15.21 28.15 -0.99
N LEU A 5 16.26 27.34 -1.11
CA LEU A 5 16.59 26.30 -0.13
C LEU A 5 17.21 26.93 1.13
N PRO A 6 17.04 26.37 2.32
CA PRO A 6 17.65 26.87 3.54
C PRO A 6 19.18 26.92 3.43
N LYS A 7 19.78 28.04 3.88
CA LYS A 7 21.23 28.25 3.76
C LYS A 7 22.03 27.15 4.45
N GLU A 8 21.65 26.79 5.67
CA GLU A 8 22.35 25.75 6.44
C GLU A 8 22.26 24.37 5.81
N PHE A 9 21.16 24.08 5.08
CA PHE A 9 21.04 22.88 4.24
C PHE A 9 22.04 22.92 3.08
N LEU A 10 22.12 24.04 2.36
CA LEU A 10 23.06 24.20 1.25
C LEU A 10 24.52 24.08 1.71
N ASP A 11 24.86 24.69 2.84
CA ASP A 11 26.22 24.63 3.42
C ASP A 11 26.61 23.18 3.78
N ARG A 12 25.69 22.40 4.35
CA ARG A 12 25.90 20.98 4.65
C ARG A 12 26.05 20.16 3.35
N MET A 13 25.13 20.30 2.39
CA MET A 13 25.20 19.53 1.14
C MET A 13 26.49 19.80 0.36
N ARG A 14 27.00 21.03 0.42
CA ARG A 14 28.30 21.37 -0.20
C ARG A 14 29.46 20.59 0.43
N LEU A 15 29.44 20.41 1.74
CA LEU A 15 30.47 19.64 2.45
C LEU A 15 30.36 18.14 2.18
N GLU A 16 29.13 17.62 2.12
CA GLU A 16 28.87 16.18 1.92
C GLU A 16 29.14 15.72 0.49
N LEU A 17 28.76 16.51 -0.50
CA LEU A 17 28.79 16.10 -1.90
C LEU A 17 30.06 16.55 -2.64
N GLY A 18 30.79 17.54 -2.12
CA GLY A 18 32.01 18.03 -2.77
C GLY A 18 31.77 18.40 -4.23
N ASP A 19 32.45 17.71 -5.15
CA ASP A 19 32.35 17.95 -6.59
C ASP A 19 30.97 17.66 -7.20
N GLU A 20 30.13 16.85 -6.52
CA GLU A 20 28.77 16.51 -6.97
C GLU A 20 27.72 17.57 -6.56
N TYR A 21 28.11 18.59 -5.77
CA TYR A 21 27.19 19.58 -5.23
C TYR A 21 26.42 20.35 -6.31
N ASP A 22 27.11 20.81 -7.36
CA ASP A 22 26.49 21.62 -8.42
C ASP A 22 25.46 20.81 -9.19
N ASP A 23 25.73 19.52 -9.50
CA ASP A 23 24.78 18.61 -10.12
C ASP A 23 23.55 18.35 -9.24
N PHE A 24 23.78 18.23 -7.92
CA PHE A 24 22.71 18.09 -6.94
C PHE A 24 21.79 19.31 -6.92
N ILE A 25 22.35 20.52 -6.86
CA ILE A 25 21.56 21.77 -6.90
C ILE A 25 20.82 21.92 -8.24
N GLU A 26 21.47 21.59 -9.35
CA GLU A 26 20.81 21.62 -10.67
C GLU A 26 19.61 20.66 -10.72
N SER A 27 19.64 19.54 -9.98
CA SER A 27 18.52 18.62 -9.92
C SER A 27 17.22 19.24 -9.37
N TYR A 28 17.32 20.30 -8.55
CA TYR A 28 16.17 21.04 -8.03
C TYR A 28 15.49 21.94 -9.08
N ASN A 29 16.19 22.26 -10.17
CA ASN A 29 15.63 23.02 -11.30
C ASN A 29 14.90 22.11 -12.31
N ARG A 30 15.07 20.78 -12.20
CA ARG A 30 14.42 19.82 -13.10
C ARG A 30 12.97 19.55 -12.66
N SER A 31 12.13 19.17 -13.62
CA SER A 31 10.76 18.71 -13.33
C SER A 31 10.75 17.49 -12.42
N ASN A 32 9.72 17.41 -11.57
CA ASN A 32 9.53 16.30 -10.64
C ASN A 32 9.25 14.99 -11.38
N TYR A 33 9.94 13.93 -11.02
CA TYR A 33 9.65 12.59 -11.55
C TYR A 33 8.39 12.01 -10.91
N LYS A 34 7.47 11.54 -11.74
CA LYS A 34 6.20 10.96 -11.32
C LYS A 34 6.19 9.47 -11.59
N GLY A 35 5.69 8.71 -10.64
CA GLY A 35 5.62 7.26 -10.76
C GLY A 35 4.27 6.70 -10.34
N LEU A 36 3.95 5.57 -10.92
CA LEU A 36 2.87 4.69 -10.51
C LEU A 36 3.39 3.26 -10.34
N ARG A 37 2.75 2.50 -9.47
CA ARG A 37 3.10 1.11 -9.23
C ARG A 37 1.86 0.24 -9.46
N ILE A 38 1.97 -0.68 -10.42
CA ILE A 38 0.91 -1.63 -10.77
C ILE A 38 0.57 -2.45 -9.53
N ASN A 39 -0.72 -2.72 -9.34
CA ASN A 39 -1.21 -3.55 -8.25
C ASN A 39 -1.23 -5.03 -8.66
N PRO A 40 -0.31 -5.88 -8.15
CA PRO A 40 -0.27 -7.30 -8.53
C PRO A 40 -1.54 -8.06 -8.12
N LEU A 41 -2.26 -7.59 -7.08
CA LEU A 41 -3.51 -8.23 -6.61
C LEU A 41 -4.66 -8.12 -7.63
N LYS A 42 -4.57 -7.13 -8.54
CA LYS A 42 -5.58 -6.85 -9.59
C LYS A 42 -5.05 -7.02 -11.00
N LEU A 43 -3.84 -7.60 -11.13
CA LEU A 43 -3.22 -7.81 -12.43
C LEU A 43 -4.04 -8.83 -13.25
N ASN A 44 -4.30 -8.47 -14.51
CA ASN A 44 -4.81 -9.36 -15.56
C ASN A 44 -4.01 -9.14 -16.85
N ASP A 45 -4.21 -9.99 -17.84
CA ASP A 45 -3.41 -10.02 -19.07
C ASP A 45 -3.50 -8.72 -19.91
N LYS A 46 -4.56 -7.93 -19.71
CA LYS A 46 -4.81 -6.69 -20.48
C LYS A 46 -4.33 -5.43 -19.76
N LEU A 47 -4.21 -5.43 -18.44
CA LEU A 47 -4.04 -4.23 -17.63
C LEU A 47 -2.82 -3.39 -18.05
N ILE A 48 -1.65 -4.01 -18.19
CA ILE A 48 -0.43 -3.27 -18.55
C ILE A 48 -0.57 -2.63 -19.94
N ASN A 49 -1.15 -3.34 -20.90
CA ASN A 49 -1.37 -2.82 -22.23
C ASN A 49 -2.41 -1.66 -22.23
N THR A 50 -3.46 -1.77 -21.43
CA THR A 50 -4.45 -0.70 -21.23
C THR A 50 -3.79 0.54 -20.64
N ILE A 51 -2.94 0.39 -19.63
CA ILE A 51 -2.21 1.53 -19.04
C ILE A 51 -1.23 2.13 -20.06
N LYS A 52 -0.48 1.32 -20.83
CA LYS A 52 0.43 1.78 -21.90
C LYS A 52 -0.29 2.50 -23.04
N SER A 53 -1.53 2.15 -23.34
CA SER A 53 -2.31 2.86 -24.36
C SER A 53 -2.80 4.25 -23.91
N ARG A 54 -2.85 4.48 -22.59
CA ARG A 54 -3.32 5.75 -21.99
C ARG A 54 -2.20 6.67 -21.58
N TYR A 55 -1.05 6.10 -21.18
CA TYR A 55 0.05 6.82 -20.56
C TYR A 55 1.39 6.39 -21.15
N SER A 56 2.29 7.35 -21.26
CA SER A 56 3.69 7.14 -21.66
C SER A 56 4.48 6.54 -20.52
N ILE A 57 4.19 5.26 -20.15
CA ILE A 57 4.85 4.63 -19.02
C ILE A 57 6.17 3.96 -19.40
N ARG A 58 7.14 4.05 -18.49
CA ARG A 58 8.48 3.49 -18.61
C ARG A 58 8.92 2.85 -17.29
N PRO A 59 9.56 1.65 -17.29
CA PRO A 59 9.89 0.95 -16.06
C PRO A 59 10.82 1.74 -15.14
N VAL A 60 10.59 1.66 -13.83
CA VAL A 60 11.52 2.12 -12.79
C VAL A 60 12.59 1.04 -12.61
N PRO A 61 13.91 1.37 -12.66
CA PRO A 61 14.98 0.37 -12.69
C PRO A 61 15.01 -0.60 -11.52
N TRP A 62 14.65 -0.15 -10.32
CA TRP A 62 14.72 -0.91 -9.08
C TRP A 62 13.38 -1.47 -8.60
N CYS A 63 12.30 -1.33 -9.37
CA CYS A 63 10.97 -1.81 -8.96
C CYS A 63 10.23 -2.43 -10.16
N PRO A 64 10.10 -3.76 -10.23
CA PRO A 64 9.48 -4.46 -11.36
C PRO A 64 8.01 -4.07 -11.64
N THR A 65 7.29 -3.61 -10.63
CA THR A 65 5.90 -3.14 -10.76
C THR A 65 5.80 -1.62 -10.89
N GLY A 66 6.94 -0.90 -10.80
CA GLY A 66 7.05 0.56 -10.86
C GLY A 66 7.24 1.09 -12.27
N TYR A 67 6.55 2.19 -12.58
CA TYR A 67 6.66 2.88 -13.85
C TYR A 67 6.69 4.39 -13.64
N TYR A 68 7.56 5.08 -14.39
CA TYR A 68 7.44 6.52 -14.62
C TYR A 68 6.25 6.81 -15.53
N TYR A 69 5.67 8.00 -15.46
CA TYR A 69 4.66 8.47 -16.41
C TYR A 69 4.89 9.95 -16.76
N GLY A 70 4.29 10.41 -17.86
CA GLY A 70 4.52 11.74 -18.41
C GLY A 70 4.12 12.87 -17.46
N GLU A 71 4.82 14.01 -17.56
CA GLU A 71 4.66 15.16 -16.65
C GLU A 71 3.24 15.75 -16.68
N ASP A 72 2.62 15.82 -17.86
CA ASP A 72 1.27 16.38 -18.05
C ASP A 72 0.16 15.39 -17.83
N GLU A 73 0.51 14.11 -17.67
CA GLU A 73 -0.45 13.04 -17.45
C GLU A 73 -1.03 13.07 -16.03
N ARG A 74 -2.28 12.62 -15.89
CA ARG A 74 -3.03 12.69 -14.63
C ARG A 74 -3.69 11.34 -14.29
N PRO A 75 -2.90 10.25 -14.11
CA PRO A 75 -3.44 8.91 -13.84
C PRO A 75 -4.29 8.85 -12.56
N GLY A 76 -4.12 9.79 -11.61
CA GLY A 76 -4.96 9.87 -10.41
C GLY A 76 -6.43 10.19 -10.67
N ARG A 77 -6.80 10.63 -11.88
CA ARG A 77 -8.18 10.90 -12.29
C ARG A 77 -8.80 9.76 -13.12
N ASP A 78 -8.01 8.75 -13.45
CA ASP A 78 -8.45 7.62 -14.28
C ASP A 78 -9.37 6.69 -13.50
N VAL A 79 -10.33 6.10 -14.20
CA VAL A 79 -11.24 5.07 -13.65
C VAL A 79 -10.49 3.86 -13.12
N LEU A 80 -9.36 3.49 -13.72
CA LEU A 80 -8.48 2.42 -13.25
C LEU A 80 -7.80 2.75 -11.91
N HIS A 81 -7.49 4.02 -11.64
CA HIS A 81 -7.01 4.45 -10.33
C HIS A 81 -8.08 4.26 -9.24
N HIS A 82 -9.33 4.63 -9.55
CA HIS A 82 -10.47 4.41 -8.65
C HIS A 82 -10.74 2.92 -8.43
N ALA A 83 -10.53 2.09 -9.45
CA ALA A 83 -10.60 0.63 -9.35
C ALA A 83 -9.39 0.00 -8.61
N GLY A 84 -8.38 0.78 -8.23
CA GLY A 84 -7.19 0.30 -7.50
C GLY A 84 -6.22 -0.53 -8.35
N ALA A 85 -6.23 -0.34 -9.67
CA ALA A 85 -5.34 -1.02 -10.61
C ALA A 85 -3.86 -0.67 -10.38
N TYR A 86 -3.58 0.50 -9.83
CA TYR A 86 -2.26 0.99 -9.48
C TYR A 86 -2.30 1.98 -8.32
N TYR A 87 -1.13 2.21 -7.73
CA TYR A 87 -0.89 3.23 -6.72
C TYR A 87 0.08 4.28 -7.27
N ILE A 88 -0.22 5.57 -7.10
CA ILE A 88 0.70 6.67 -7.47
C ILE A 88 1.73 6.80 -6.35
N GLN A 89 2.99 6.56 -6.69
CA GLN A 89 4.09 6.57 -5.73
C GLN A 89 5.31 7.24 -6.35
N GLU A 90 6.02 7.99 -5.55
CA GLU A 90 7.32 8.56 -5.91
C GLU A 90 8.33 7.43 -6.21
N PRO A 91 9.07 7.50 -7.33
CA PRO A 91 9.91 6.38 -7.77
C PRO A 91 10.98 5.94 -6.77
N SER A 92 11.70 6.86 -6.10
CA SER A 92 12.73 6.47 -5.13
C SER A 92 12.16 5.74 -3.92
N ALA A 93 10.96 6.11 -3.45
CA ALA A 93 10.28 5.43 -2.36
C ALA A 93 9.85 3.98 -2.68
N MET A 94 9.84 3.59 -3.97
CA MET A 94 9.48 2.22 -4.37
C MET A 94 10.54 1.19 -3.96
N ILE A 95 11.80 1.59 -3.73
CA ILE A 95 12.86 0.69 -3.30
C ILE A 95 12.52 -0.04 -2.00
N VAL A 96 11.82 0.63 -1.08
CA VAL A 96 11.57 0.14 0.29
C VAL A 96 10.78 -1.17 0.29
N GLY A 97 9.78 -1.29 -0.58
CA GLY A 97 9.03 -2.54 -0.72
C GLY A 97 9.89 -3.68 -1.26
N GLU A 98 10.74 -3.42 -2.26
CA GLU A 98 11.64 -4.43 -2.85
C GLU A 98 12.65 -4.95 -1.82
N LEU A 99 13.11 -4.07 -0.91
CA LEU A 99 14.04 -4.44 0.15
C LEU A 99 13.41 -5.31 1.26
N ALA A 100 12.08 -5.43 1.32
CA ALA A 100 11.41 -6.39 2.19
C ALA A 100 11.68 -7.85 1.80
N GLY A 101 12.03 -8.11 0.53
CA GLY A 101 12.33 -9.44 0.00
C GLY A 101 11.08 -10.34 -0.09
N ASP A 102 11.25 -11.66 0.00
CA ASP A 102 10.13 -12.61 -0.03
C ASP A 102 9.43 -12.68 1.34
N ILE A 103 8.33 -11.96 1.44
CA ILE A 103 7.49 -11.87 2.64
C ILE A 103 6.16 -12.64 2.52
N ARG A 104 6.02 -13.53 1.54
CA ARG A 104 4.83 -14.39 1.42
C ARG A 104 4.70 -15.30 2.64
N ASN A 105 3.47 -15.46 3.12
CA ASN A 105 3.12 -16.22 4.33
C ASN A 105 3.79 -15.71 5.63
N ARG A 106 4.36 -14.49 5.63
CA ARG A 106 5.01 -13.88 6.79
C ARG A 106 4.06 -12.97 7.56
N LYS A 107 4.42 -12.66 8.80
CA LYS A 107 3.80 -11.60 9.61
C LYS A 107 4.63 -10.33 9.40
N VAL A 108 4.05 -9.36 8.75
CA VAL A 108 4.71 -8.11 8.33
C VAL A 108 4.08 -6.93 9.04
N LEU A 109 4.90 -5.98 9.49
CA LEU A 109 4.46 -4.70 10.04
C LEU A 109 5.00 -3.55 9.18
N ASP A 110 4.10 -2.68 8.73
CA ASP A 110 4.41 -1.34 8.23
C ASP A 110 4.10 -0.36 9.37
N LEU A 111 5.15 0.16 10.04
CA LEU A 111 5.00 0.81 11.35
C LEU A 111 4.58 2.28 11.25
N CYS A 112 4.95 2.97 10.16
CA CYS A 112 4.62 4.38 9.88
C CYS A 112 3.97 4.47 8.48
N ALA A 113 2.81 3.81 8.32
CA ALA A 113 2.34 3.32 7.05
C ALA A 113 1.64 4.36 6.14
N ALA A 114 1.08 5.43 6.71
CA ALA A 114 0.28 6.36 5.91
C ALA A 114 1.11 7.19 4.90
N PRO A 115 0.57 7.39 3.72
CA PRO A 115 -0.81 7.14 3.27
C PRO A 115 -1.09 5.74 2.70
N GLY A 116 -0.12 4.79 2.69
CA GLY A 116 -0.34 3.40 2.26
C GLY A 116 0.44 2.98 1.01
N GLY A 117 1.41 3.78 0.54
CA GLY A 117 2.25 3.45 -0.60
C GLY A 117 3.11 2.20 -0.36
N LYS A 118 3.80 2.15 0.78
CA LYS A 118 4.61 1.00 1.20
C LYS A 118 3.72 -0.18 1.59
N THR A 119 2.64 0.07 2.35
CA THR A 119 1.63 -0.94 2.70
C THR A 119 1.10 -1.68 1.46
N SER A 120 0.69 -0.95 0.42
CA SER A 120 0.16 -1.56 -0.82
C SER A 120 1.22 -2.30 -1.61
N HIS A 121 2.49 -1.88 -1.52
CA HIS A 121 3.61 -2.59 -2.12
C HIS A 121 3.85 -3.93 -1.42
N LEU A 122 3.98 -3.91 -0.10
CA LEU A 122 4.12 -5.10 0.72
C LEU A 122 2.96 -6.09 0.49
N ALA A 123 1.72 -5.60 0.47
CA ALA A 123 0.54 -6.42 0.18
C ALA A 123 0.63 -7.08 -1.20
N GLY A 124 1.13 -6.36 -2.22
CA GLY A 124 1.38 -6.90 -3.55
C GLY A 124 2.39 -8.06 -3.55
N ILE A 125 3.52 -7.91 -2.85
CA ILE A 125 4.55 -8.94 -2.69
C ILE A 125 3.99 -10.14 -1.91
N MET A 126 3.23 -9.90 -0.85
CA MET A 126 2.58 -10.95 -0.06
C MET A 126 1.52 -11.73 -0.83
N ASN A 127 0.99 -11.17 -1.90
CA ASN A 127 -0.02 -11.79 -2.77
C ASN A 127 -1.20 -12.41 -2.00
N GLY A 128 -1.74 -11.65 -1.03
CA GLY A 128 -2.89 -12.06 -0.22
C GLY A 128 -2.60 -13.12 0.86
N THR A 129 -1.35 -13.51 1.06
CA THR A 129 -0.93 -14.51 2.07
C THR A 129 -0.38 -13.84 3.34
N GLY A 130 -0.32 -14.60 4.44
CA GLY A 130 0.24 -14.10 5.71
C GLY A 130 -0.59 -13.00 6.36
N LEU A 131 0.05 -12.21 7.21
CA LEU A 131 -0.55 -11.09 7.95
C LEU A 131 0.24 -9.81 7.69
N LEU A 132 -0.45 -8.77 7.22
CA LEU A 132 0.08 -7.41 7.18
C LEU A 132 -0.60 -6.57 8.26
N VAL A 133 0.19 -5.96 9.14
CA VAL A 133 -0.28 -4.92 10.06
C VAL A 133 0.26 -3.59 9.55
N ALA A 134 -0.62 -2.63 9.33
CA ALA A 134 -0.25 -1.27 8.91
C ALA A 134 -0.66 -0.28 9.99
N ASN A 135 0.30 0.42 10.57
CA ASN A 135 0.07 1.35 11.66
C ASN A 135 0.33 2.80 11.27
N GLU A 136 -0.47 3.69 11.81
CA GLU A 136 -0.25 5.14 11.71
C GLU A 136 -0.72 5.82 13.00
N ILE A 137 0.13 6.64 13.58
CA ILE A 137 -0.17 7.33 14.85
C ILE A 137 -1.19 8.46 14.69
N ILE A 138 -1.19 9.15 13.53
CA ILE A 138 -2.06 10.31 13.27
C ILE A 138 -3.42 9.82 12.75
N PRO A 139 -4.54 10.07 13.48
CA PRO A 139 -5.85 9.48 13.15
C PRO A 139 -6.34 9.77 11.73
N LYS A 140 -6.24 11.02 11.25
CA LYS A 140 -6.66 11.38 9.89
C LYS A 140 -5.85 10.67 8.81
N ARG A 141 -4.54 10.51 9.03
CA ARG A 141 -3.68 9.77 8.10
C ARG A 141 -3.99 8.27 8.13
N ALA A 142 -4.31 7.71 9.30
CA ALA A 142 -4.73 6.32 9.44
C ALA A 142 -6.05 6.02 8.73
N GLU A 143 -6.98 6.98 8.68
CA GLU A 143 -8.21 6.87 7.88
C GLU A 143 -7.90 6.82 6.38
N ILE A 144 -7.00 7.67 5.87
CA ILE A 144 -6.52 7.65 4.47
C ILE A 144 -5.84 6.31 4.14
N LEU A 145 -5.00 5.82 5.05
CA LEU A 145 -4.38 4.50 4.94
C LEU A 145 -5.45 3.40 4.78
N SER A 146 -6.46 3.38 5.65
CA SER A 146 -7.56 2.41 5.59
C SER A 146 -8.35 2.48 4.27
N GLN A 147 -8.58 3.69 3.73
CA GLN A 147 -9.22 3.87 2.42
C GLN A 147 -8.34 3.34 1.28
N ASN A 148 -7.03 3.56 1.32
CA ASN A 148 -6.11 3.02 0.32
C ASN A 148 -5.99 1.50 0.40
N VAL A 149 -5.98 0.91 1.60
CA VAL A 149 -6.04 -0.55 1.81
C VAL A 149 -7.30 -1.13 1.15
N GLU A 150 -8.46 -0.45 1.30
CA GLU A 150 -9.71 -0.82 0.64
C GLU A 150 -9.62 -0.71 -0.87
N ARG A 151 -9.26 0.47 -1.40
CA ARG A 151 -9.16 0.74 -2.84
C ARG A 151 -8.23 -0.24 -3.55
N MET A 152 -7.11 -0.61 -2.92
CA MET A 152 -6.16 -1.58 -3.47
C MET A 152 -6.64 -3.04 -3.36
N GLY A 153 -7.79 -3.30 -2.71
CA GLY A 153 -8.37 -4.64 -2.58
C GLY A 153 -7.58 -5.58 -1.67
N ILE A 154 -6.88 -5.05 -0.66
CA ILE A 154 -6.00 -5.82 0.23
C ILE A 154 -6.85 -6.58 1.25
N ARG A 155 -6.76 -7.92 1.24
CA ARG A 155 -7.57 -8.82 2.09
C ARG A 155 -6.93 -9.13 3.44
N ASN A 156 -5.60 -9.18 3.49
CA ASN A 156 -4.81 -9.68 4.61
C ASN A 156 -4.20 -8.58 5.48
N CYS A 157 -4.81 -7.36 5.50
CA CYS A 157 -4.29 -6.22 6.24
C CYS A 157 -5.16 -5.84 7.43
N ILE A 158 -4.51 -5.64 8.59
CA ILE A 158 -5.10 -5.00 9.78
C ILE A 158 -4.54 -3.58 9.86
N VAL A 159 -5.42 -2.56 9.92
CA VAL A 159 -5.01 -1.16 10.09
C VAL A 159 -5.20 -0.74 11.53
N THR A 160 -4.13 -0.26 12.16
CA THR A 160 -4.11 0.23 13.55
C THR A 160 -3.80 1.73 13.59
N ASN A 161 -4.25 2.39 14.67
CA ASN A 161 -3.96 3.79 14.93
C ASN A 161 -3.42 3.93 16.35
N GLU A 162 -2.12 3.66 16.51
CA GLU A 162 -1.47 3.61 17.82
C GLU A 162 -0.05 4.17 17.77
N GLY A 163 0.49 4.55 18.94
CA GLY A 163 1.92 4.82 19.11
C GLY A 163 2.75 3.53 18.96
N PRO A 164 3.97 3.62 18.40
CA PRO A 164 4.87 2.46 18.27
C PRO A 164 5.17 1.76 19.59
N ASP A 165 5.34 2.50 20.68
CA ASP A 165 5.56 2.01 22.05
C ASP A 165 4.43 1.10 22.52
N LYS A 166 3.18 1.53 22.32
CA LYS A 166 2.00 0.74 22.71
C LYS A 166 1.86 -0.53 21.88
N LEU A 167 2.16 -0.47 20.58
CA LEU A 167 2.21 -1.67 19.74
C LEU A 167 3.30 -2.64 20.20
N SER A 168 4.49 -2.13 20.57
CA SER A 168 5.62 -2.96 20.99
C SER A 168 5.32 -3.74 22.27
N ASN A 169 4.49 -3.20 23.16
CA ASN A 169 4.02 -3.93 24.35
C ASN A 169 3.07 -5.08 24.02
N ARG A 170 2.40 -5.02 22.86
CA ARG A 170 1.44 -6.05 22.44
C ARG A 170 2.06 -7.14 21.57
N PHE A 171 3.01 -6.78 20.73
CA PHE A 171 3.54 -7.64 19.67
C PHE A 171 5.02 -8.03 19.89
N ILE A 172 5.40 -8.36 21.12
CA ILE A 172 6.79 -8.75 21.44
C ILE A 172 7.21 -9.97 20.60
N ASN A 173 8.35 -9.86 19.88
CA ASN A 173 8.91 -10.93 19.03
C ASN A 173 7.86 -11.57 18.10
N TYR A 174 7.04 -10.75 17.45
CA TYR A 174 5.87 -11.22 16.72
C TYR A 174 6.01 -11.21 15.20
N PHE A 175 6.70 -10.20 14.64
CA PHE A 175 6.81 -10.00 13.21
C PHE A 175 8.07 -10.63 12.62
N ASP A 176 7.93 -11.17 11.42
CA ASP A 176 9.04 -11.74 10.63
C ASP A 176 9.76 -10.65 9.83
N CYS A 177 9.01 -9.58 9.44
CA CYS A 177 9.53 -8.40 8.76
C CYS A 177 8.85 -7.14 9.30
N ILE A 178 9.62 -6.09 9.53
CA ILE A 178 9.12 -4.75 9.90
C ILE A 178 9.70 -3.74 8.91
N VAL A 179 8.84 -2.89 8.37
CA VAL A 179 9.20 -1.73 7.58
C VAL A 179 8.98 -0.48 8.42
N VAL A 180 10.00 0.35 8.53
CA VAL A 180 10.01 1.61 9.28
C VAL A 180 10.40 2.74 8.33
N ASP A 181 9.40 3.37 7.74
CA ASP A 181 9.56 4.61 6.99
C ASP A 181 9.40 5.78 7.97
N THR A 182 10.50 6.21 8.56
CA THR A 182 10.47 7.15 9.69
C THR A 182 9.96 8.53 9.28
N PRO A 183 9.12 9.16 10.12
CA PRO A 183 8.91 10.61 10.02
C PRO A 183 10.26 11.34 10.14
N CYS A 184 10.67 12.01 9.08
CA CYS A 184 11.99 12.63 8.94
C CYS A 184 11.86 14.12 8.55
N SER A 185 13.01 14.81 8.46
CA SER A 185 13.08 16.23 8.07
C SER A 185 12.63 16.49 6.63
N GLY A 186 12.53 15.44 5.79
CA GLY A 186 11.91 15.49 4.48
C GLY A 186 12.68 16.25 3.40
N GLU A 187 14.00 16.26 3.44
CA GLU A 187 14.85 17.03 2.50
C GLU A 187 14.66 16.61 1.04
N GLY A 188 14.41 15.31 0.78
CA GLY A 188 14.05 14.82 -0.55
C GLY A 188 12.67 15.31 -1.03
N MET A 189 11.84 15.87 -0.13
CA MET A 189 10.55 16.46 -0.50
C MET A 189 10.61 17.95 -0.79
N MET A 190 11.73 18.63 -0.48
CA MET A 190 11.87 20.09 -0.63
C MET A 190 11.65 20.58 -2.05
N ARG A 191 11.89 19.74 -3.07
CA ARG A 191 11.62 20.09 -4.48
C ARG A 191 10.12 20.19 -4.76
N ARG A 192 9.28 19.42 -4.08
CA ARG A 192 7.84 19.28 -4.29
C ARG A 192 6.99 20.04 -3.28
N ASP A 193 7.50 20.23 -2.08
CA ASP A 193 6.75 20.75 -0.95
C ASP A 193 7.44 21.98 -0.34
N GLU A 194 6.79 23.12 -0.51
CA GLU A 194 7.25 24.38 0.08
C GLU A 194 7.21 24.35 1.61
N THR A 195 6.29 23.57 2.20
CA THR A 195 6.20 23.41 3.64
C THR A 195 7.45 22.72 4.18
N ALA A 196 7.95 21.68 3.50
CA ALA A 196 9.18 20.99 3.87
C ALA A 196 10.38 21.95 3.91
N ARG A 197 10.48 22.88 2.94
CA ARG A 197 11.54 23.91 2.92
C ARG A 197 11.43 24.89 4.06
N ARG A 198 10.20 25.33 4.36
CA ARG A 198 9.95 26.36 5.38
C ARG A 198 10.13 25.83 6.80
N GLU A 199 9.78 24.57 7.04
CA GLU A 199 9.84 23.93 8.37
C GLU A 199 11.19 23.30 8.66
N TRP A 200 12.07 23.20 7.65
CA TRP A 200 13.39 22.62 7.84
C TRP A 200 14.27 23.49 8.74
N SER A 201 14.95 22.85 9.67
CA SER A 201 16.02 23.43 10.50
C SER A 201 16.91 22.31 11.05
N LYS A 202 18.13 22.63 11.49
CA LYS A 202 19.00 21.65 12.17
C LYS A 202 18.36 21.07 13.43
N ASP A 203 17.58 21.86 14.16
CA ASP A 203 16.87 21.36 15.33
C ASP A 203 15.75 20.39 14.94
N ASN A 204 15.05 20.63 13.82
CA ASN A 204 14.07 19.69 13.30
C ASN A 204 14.71 18.37 12.87
N VAL A 205 15.88 18.41 12.19
CA VAL A 205 16.67 17.21 11.84
C VAL A 205 16.99 16.40 13.11
N ARG A 206 17.52 17.07 14.15
CA ARG A 206 17.85 16.42 15.43
C ARG A 206 16.63 15.77 16.09
N MET A 207 15.51 16.51 16.18
CA MET A 207 14.27 15.96 16.75
C MET A 207 13.74 14.77 15.95
N CYS A 208 13.88 14.79 14.63
CA CYS A 208 13.48 13.66 13.77
C CYS A 208 14.40 12.45 14.00
N ALA A 209 15.71 12.65 14.10
CA ALA A 209 16.67 11.59 14.40
C ALA A 209 16.38 10.91 15.75
N GLU A 210 16.14 11.70 16.81
CA GLU A 210 15.77 11.18 18.14
C GLU A 210 14.47 10.36 18.07
N ARG A 211 13.43 10.89 17.40
CA ARG A 211 12.18 10.17 17.19
C ARG A 211 12.38 8.89 16.39
N GLY A 212 13.26 8.90 15.39
CA GLY A 212 13.63 7.73 14.60
C GLY A 212 14.22 6.62 15.48
N GLN A 213 15.07 6.96 16.43
CA GLN A 213 15.63 6.01 17.41
C GLN A 213 14.52 5.38 18.27
N ASP A 214 13.57 6.16 18.79
CA ASP A 214 12.46 5.64 19.61
C ASP A 214 11.57 4.67 18.83
N ILE A 215 11.37 4.95 17.53
CA ILE A 215 10.62 4.07 16.63
C ILE A 215 11.40 2.78 16.36
N LEU A 216 12.72 2.85 16.13
CA LEU A 216 13.61 1.70 15.96
C LEU A 216 13.63 0.80 17.21
N GLU A 217 13.69 1.39 18.42
CA GLU A 217 13.62 0.63 19.68
C GLU A 217 12.28 -0.12 19.81
N SER A 218 11.18 0.51 19.40
CA SER A 218 9.87 -0.14 19.37
C SER A 218 9.82 -1.29 18.34
N ALA A 219 10.42 -1.08 17.17
CA ALA A 219 10.51 -2.10 16.12
C ALA A 219 11.38 -3.29 16.56
N HIS A 220 12.53 -3.02 17.23
CA HIS A 220 13.40 -4.05 17.80
C HIS A 220 12.65 -5.02 18.71
N ARG A 221 11.81 -4.49 19.61
CA ARG A 221 11.02 -5.31 20.55
C ARG A 221 9.99 -6.19 19.84
N MET A 222 9.46 -5.72 18.71
CA MET A 222 8.45 -6.43 17.94
C MET A 222 9.00 -7.44 16.94
N LEU A 223 10.25 -7.28 16.53
CA LEU A 223 10.90 -8.13 15.53
C LEU A 223 11.40 -9.42 16.16
N LYS A 224 11.08 -10.55 15.52
CA LYS A 224 11.62 -11.87 15.90
C LYS A 224 13.14 -11.93 15.68
N SER A 225 13.77 -12.87 16.38
CA SER A 225 15.09 -13.38 16.01
C SER A 225 15.06 -13.93 14.57
N GLY A 226 16.09 -13.67 13.77
CA GLY A 226 16.13 -13.96 12.34
C GLY A 226 15.25 -13.02 11.49
N GLY A 227 14.53 -12.09 12.12
CA GLY A 227 13.63 -11.17 11.42
C GLY A 227 14.37 -10.08 10.64
N ARG A 228 13.67 -9.54 9.63
CA ARG A 228 14.15 -8.47 8.74
C ARG A 228 13.55 -7.12 9.15
N LEU A 229 14.40 -6.10 9.32
CA LEU A 229 14.01 -4.71 9.51
C LEU A 229 14.44 -3.91 8.28
N VAL A 230 13.50 -3.25 7.63
CA VAL A 230 13.77 -2.31 6.54
C VAL A 230 13.55 -0.91 7.09
N TYR A 231 14.61 -0.14 7.19
CA TYR A 231 14.59 1.25 7.62
C TYR A 231 14.66 2.17 6.42
N SER A 232 13.90 3.26 6.40
CA SER A 232 13.94 4.25 5.32
C SER A 232 13.55 5.64 5.77
N THR A 233 14.06 6.63 5.04
CA THR A 233 13.72 8.04 5.18
C THR A 233 13.63 8.70 3.81
N CYS A 234 12.98 9.86 3.73
CA CYS A 234 13.03 10.73 2.56
C CYS A 234 13.89 11.98 2.82
N THR A 235 14.99 11.84 3.57
CA THR A 235 15.96 12.91 3.84
C THR A 235 17.34 12.54 3.34
N PHE A 236 18.28 13.47 3.43
CA PHE A 236 19.70 13.28 3.14
C PHE A 236 20.56 13.49 4.39
N ALA A 237 19.95 13.81 5.55
CA ALA A 237 20.63 14.09 6.78
C ALA A 237 21.29 12.84 7.36
N PRO A 238 22.64 12.77 7.50
CA PRO A 238 23.32 11.62 8.07
C PRO A 238 22.79 11.22 9.44
N GLU A 239 22.42 12.21 10.26
CA GLU A 239 21.86 12.01 11.62
C GLU A 239 20.57 11.15 11.61
N GLU A 240 19.78 11.24 10.54
CA GLU A 240 18.54 10.48 10.36
C GLU A 240 18.77 9.20 9.55
N ASP A 241 19.91 9.04 8.90
CA ASP A 241 20.25 7.99 7.95
C ASP A 241 21.33 7.05 8.48
N GLU A 242 22.60 7.22 8.06
CA GLU A 242 23.70 6.33 8.43
C GLU A 242 24.00 6.38 9.92
N ASP A 243 24.06 7.57 10.52
CA ASP A 243 24.35 7.73 11.95
C ASP A 243 23.25 7.09 12.82
N ALA A 244 21.99 7.17 12.34
CA ALA A 244 20.87 6.50 12.99
C ALA A 244 21.03 4.97 13.01
N ILE A 245 21.51 4.38 11.90
CA ILE A 245 21.80 2.94 11.81
C ILE A 245 22.99 2.56 12.68
N GLU A 246 24.08 3.35 12.66
CA GLU A 246 25.27 3.10 13.46
C GLU A 246 24.94 3.16 14.97
N LEU A 247 24.19 4.18 15.39
CA LEU A 247 23.75 4.31 16.78
C LEU A 247 22.86 3.15 17.21
N PHE A 248 21.92 2.73 16.36
CA PHE A 248 21.03 1.61 16.64
C PHE A 248 21.82 0.30 16.80
N ILE A 249 22.77 -0.01 15.90
CA ILE A 249 23.57 -1.23 15.97
C ILE A 249 24.52 -1.19 17.17
N SER A 250 25.03 -0.02 17.55
CA SER A 250 25.87 0.12 18.75
C SER A 250 25.16 -0.31 20.04
N LYS A 251 23.85 -0.10 20.10
CA LYS A 251 22.98 -0.54 21.20
C LYS A 251 22.52 -1.99 21.06
N HIS A 252 22.42 -2.47 19.82
CA HIS A 252 21.88 -3.79 19.45
C HIS A 252 22.87 -4.55 18.57
N PRO A 253 23.99 -5.05 19.11
CA PRO A 253 25.06 -5.68 18.33
C PRO A 253 24.66 -7.01 17.68
N GLU A 254 23.51 -7.57 18.03
CA GLU A 254 22.91 -8.73 17.36
C GLU A 254 22.40 -8.43 15.96
N TYR A 255 22.29 -7.15 15.55
CA TYR A 255 21.91 -6.80 14.19
C TYR A 255 23.12 -6.74 13.25
N ARG A 256 22.89 -7.17 12.01
CA ARG A 256 23.82 -6.97 10.89
C ARG A 256 23.15 -6.23 9.75
N VAL A 257 23.86 -5.30 9.14
CA VAL A 257 23.39 -4.63 7.91
C VAL A 257 23.61 -5.58 6.73
N LEU A 258 22.58 -5.75 5.91
CA LEU A 258 22.59 -6.59 4.73
C LEU A 258 22.46 -5.73 3.48
N ARG A 259 23.40 -5.86 2.54
CA ARG A 259 23.19 -5.35 1.17
C ARG A 259 22.35 -6.36 0.41
N GLU A 260 21.10 -6.01 0.14
CA GLU A 260 20.21 -6.83 -0.68
C GLU A 260 20.56 -6.65 -2.17
N THR A 261 20.49 -7.71 -2.94
CA THR A 261 20.71 -7.62 -4.38
C THR A 261 19.42 -7.25 -5.08
N LEU A 262 19.32 -6.00 -5.49
CA LEU A 262 18.22 -5.54 -6.33
C LEU A 262 18.43 -6.02 -7.76
N LYS A 263 17.36 -6.47 -8.40
CA LYS A 263 17.38 -6.84 -9.81
C LYS A 263 16.95 -5.65 -10.66
N LYS A 264 17.74 -5.34 -11.70
CA LYS A 264 17.36 -4.28 -12.65
C LYS A 264 16.12 -4.72 -13.43
N THR A 265 15.12 -3.86 -13.47
CA THR A 265 13.87 -4.11 -14.18
C THR A 265 14.13 -4.14 -15.69
N GLU A 266 13.62 -5.15 -16.36
CA GLU A 266 13.74 -5.27 -17.82
C GLU A 266 13.08 -4.07 -18.54
N GLY A 267 13.75 -3.55 -19.55
CA GLY A 267 13.29 -2.38 -20.32
C GLY A 267 13.51 -1.02 -19.64
N SER A 268 14.15 -0.97 -18.44
CA SER A 268 14.60 0.28 -17.86
C SER A 268 15.85 0.80 -18.55
N LEU A 269 16.02 2.15 -18.59
CA LEU A 269 17.15 2.80 -19.24
C LEU A 269 18.30 3.01 -18.26
N GLU A 270 19.54 3.07 -18.76
CA GLU A 270 20.70 3.39 -17.90
C GLU A 270 20.66 4.85 -17.39
N GLU A 271 20.19 5.76 -18.20
CA GLU A 271 20.02 7.17 -17.86
C GLU A 271 18.99 7.43 -16.73
N ASP A 272 18.21 6.40 -16.34
CA ASP A 272 17.30 6.49 -15.20
C ASP A 272 18.03 6.39 -13.86
N GLY A 273 19.31 5.98 -13.90
CA GLY A 273 20.19 5.87 -12.76
C GLY A 273 19.96 4.61 -11.92
N TRP A 274 20.74 4.49 -10.86
CA TRP A 274 20.69 3.35 -9.93
C TRP A 274 21.01 3.84 -8.51
N PRO A 275 20.45 3.19 -7.45
CA PRO A 275 20.77 3.51 -6.07
C PRO A 275 22.27 3.43 -5.78
N SER A 276 22.82 4.47 -5.19
CA SER A 276 24.22 4.57 -4.78
C SER A 276 24.47 3.91 -3.42
N ASN A 277 25.72 3.76 -3.04
CA ASN A 277 26.12 3.50 -1.68
C ASN A 277 25.91 4.73 -0.80
N GLY A 278 25.77 4.52 0.51
CA GLY A 278 25.82 5.60 1.50
C GLY A 278 27.24 5.89 1.97
N ASN A 279 27.34 6.55 3.12
CA ASN A 279 28.58 6.91 3.79
C ASN A 279 28.76 6.11 5.10
N GLY A 280 29.84 6.36 5.83
CA GLY A 280 30.10 5.77 7.16
C GLY A 280 30.46 4.30 7.13
N CYS A 281 30.40 3.65 8.30
CA CYS A 281 30.85 2.27 8.50
C CYS A 281 30.06 1.22 7.71
N TYR A 282 28.81 1.54 7.36
CA TYR A 282 27.92 0.66 6.60
C TYR A 282 27.61 1.19 5.20
N GLY A 283 28.37 2.17 4.70
CA GLY A 283 28.07 2.85 3.46
C GLY A 283 27.90 1.92 2.25
N ASP A 284 28.72 0.88 2.12
CA ASP A 284 28.63 -0.13 1.07
C ASP A 284 27.41 -1.06 1.20
N LYS A 285 26.68 -1.03 2.33
CA LYS A 285 25.54 -1.89 2.64
C LYS A 285 24.20 -1.17 2.67
N VAL A 286 24.19 0.16 2.61
CA VAL A 286 22.97 0.98 2.58
C VAL A 286 22.75 1.62 1.20
N TYR A 287 21.57 2.19 0.98
CA TYR A 287 21.19 2.75 -0.31
C TYR A 287 20.90 4.23 -0.17
N ARG A 288 21.56 5.03 -1.01
CA ARG A 288 21.23 6.44 -1.26
C ARG A 288 20.63 6.59 -2.65
N LEU A 289 19.49 7.22 -2.73
CA LEU A 289 18.81 7.54 -3.97
C LEU A 289 18.89 9.04 -4.18
N TRP A 290 20.00 9.49 -4.77
CA TRP A 290 20.28 10.90 -4.98
C TRP A 290 19.56 11.46 -6.21
N PRO A 291 18.86 12.62 -6.14
CA PRO A 291 18.09 13.16 -7.27
C PRO A 291 18.92 13.58 -8.48
N HIS A 292 20.24 13.80 -8.31
CA HIS A 292 21.17 14.07 -9.42
C HIS A 292 21.71 12.80 -10.08
N LYS A 293 21.65 11.64 -9.39
CA LYS A 293 22.14 10.34 -9.91
C LYS A 293 21.06 9.43 -10.47
N LEU A 294 19.79 9.70 -10.13
CA LEU A 294 18.67 8.89 -10.61
C LEU A 294 17.39 9.72 -10.75
N LYS A 295 16.40 9.16 -11.44
CA LYS A 295 15.11 9.81 -11.64
C LYS A 295 14.19 9.53 -10.44
N GLY A 296 14.35 10.33 -9.38
CA GLY A 296 13.58 10.30 -8.12
C GLY A 296 13.80 11.57 -7.32
N GLU A 297 13.06 11.72 -6.21
CA GLU A 297 13.14 12.91 -5.35
C GLU A 297 14.23 12.78 -4.27
N GLY A 298 14.58 11.57 -3.92
CA GLY A 298 15.56 11.27 -2.90
C GLY A 298 15.02 10.35 -1.81
N HIS A 299 15.84 9.38 -1.41
CA HIS A 299 15.49 8.42 -0.38
C HIS A 299 16.75 7.79 0.21
N PHE A 300 16.66 7.35 1.47
CA PHE A 300 17.63 6.47 2.11
C PHE A 300 16.95 5.17 2.47
N ALA A 301 17.67 4.05 2.38
CA ALA A 301 17.18 2.76 2.83
C ALA A 301 18.29 1.84 3.33
N ALA A 302 18.00 1.10 4.40
CA ALA A 302 18.88 0.10 4.98
C ALA A 302 18.09 -1.17 5.32
N VAL A 303 18.71 -2.33 5.15
CA VAL A 303 18.17 -3.63 5.59
C VAL A 303 19.00 -4.16 6.73
N LEU A 304 18.34 -4.47 7.84
CA LEU A 304 18.98 -5.05 9.02
C LEU A 304 18.35 -6.42 9.29
N ILE A 305 19.20 -7.38 9.67
CA ILE A 305 18.76 -8.72 10.08
C ILE A 305 19.11 -8.89 11.55
N LYS A 306 18.08 -9.17 12.37
CA LYS A 306 18.24 -9.49 13.78
C LYS A 306 18.79 -10.90 13.92
N GLY A 307 19.99 -11.06 14.47
CA GLY A 307 20.59 -12.35 14.79
C GLY A 307 19.83 -13.07 15.90
N ASP A 308 20.23 -14.31 16.16
CA ASP A 308 19.80 -15.02 17.36
C ASP A 308 20.54 -14.39 18.54
N ALA A 309 19.80 -13.83 19.48
CA ALA A 309 20.40 -13.56 20.79
C ALA A 309 20.84 -14.91 21.36
N GLU A 310 22.04 -15.00 21.94
CA GLU A 310 22.40 -16.12 22.78
C GLU A 310 21.41 -16.14 23.97
N THR A 311 20.26 -16.76 23.78
CA THR A 311 19.23 -16.89 24.79
C THR A 311 19.24 -18.30 25.33
N GLU A 312 19.50 -18.39 26.61
CA GLU A 312 18.96 -19.45 27.44
C GLU A 312 17.51 -19.74 27.02
N SER A 313 17.23 -21.00 26.71
CA SER A 313 15.94 -21.52 26.26
C SER A 313 14.81 -21.16 27.23
N GLY A 314 14.19 -20.01 27.02
CA GLY A 314 12.95 -19.58 27.64
C GLY A 314 11.76 -20.12 26.85
N ASP A 315 11.05 -21.04 27.47
CA ASP A 315 9.84 -21.74 26.98
C ASP A 315 8.83 -20.75 26.39
N ALA A 316 8.59 -20.85 25.09
CA ALA A 316 7.55 -20.07 24.39
C ALA A 316 6.19 -20.46 24.99
N GLY A 317 5.65 -19.58 25.81
CA GLY A 317 4.39 -19.76 26.50
C GLY A 317 3.30 -20.28 25.55
N LYS A 318 2.85 -21.51 25.79
CA LYS A 318 1.68 -22.10 25.15
C LYS A 318 0.47 -21.21 25.43
N GLY A 319 0.12 -20.36 24.47
CA GLY A 319 -1.10 -19.60 24.49
C GLY A 319 -2.28 -20.54 24.69
N LYS A 320 -2.99 -20.39 25.79
CA LYS A 320 -4.25 -21.10 26.03
C LYS A 320 -5.17 -20.89 24.83
N LYS A 321 -5.57 -21.97 24.21
CA LYS A 321 -6.67 -22.02 23.25
C LYS A 321 -7.96 -21.56 23.94
N ASN A 322 -8.23 -20.26 23.95
CA ASN A 322 -9.58 -19.78 24.20
C ASN A 322 -10.33 -19.87 22.87
N GLY A 323 -10.73 -21.08 22.55
CA GLY A 323 -11.66 -21.35 21.49
C GLY A 323 -13.08 -20.95 21.92
N ASN A 324 -13.47 -19.72 21.66
CA ASN A 324 -14.86 -19.38 21.41
C ASN A 324 -14.96 -19.01 19.92
N GLY A 325 -14.90 -20.01 19.07
CA GLY A 325 -15.41 -19.93 17.71
C GLY A 325 -16.91 -19.72 17.78
N MET A 326 -17.36 -18.46 17.71
CA MET A 326 -18.78 -18.14 17.57
C MET A 326 -19.24 -18.47 16.14
N THR A 327 -19.48 -19.74 15.85
CA THR A 327 -20.24 -20.17 14.66
C THR A 327 -21.73 -19.78 14.71
N ASN A 328 -22.20 -19.24 15.83
CA ASN A 328 -23.61 -18.92 16.06
C ASN A 328 -24.07 -17.54 15.49
N GLY A 329 -23.26 -16.84 14.69
CA GLY A 329 -23.59 -15.49 14.18
C GLY A 329 -23.84 -15.36 12.69
N LEU A 330 -23.60 -16.42 11.91
CA LEU A 330 -23.89 -16.39 10.47
C LEU A 330 -25.41 -16.51 10.28
N ASN A 331 -26.00 -15.44 9.73
CA ASN A 331 -27.42 -15.44 9.43
C ASN A 331 -27.71 -16.00 8.04
N LYS A 332 -28.97 -16.40 7.82
CA LYS A 332 -29.45 -16.97 6.56
C LYS A 332 -29.21 -16.03 5.35
N GLU A 333 -29.23 -14.72 5.58
CA GLU A 333 -29.05 -13.71 4.56
C GLU A 333 -27.60 -13.68 4.05
N PHE A 334 -26.60 -13.78 4.94
CA PHE A 334 -25.20 -13.92 4.55
C PHE A 334 -24.94 -15.26 3.86
N GLU A 335 -25.52 -16.35 4.35
CA GLU A 335 -25.42 -17.67 3.70
C GLU A 335 -25.99 -17.63 2.29
N ASN A 336 -27.11 -16.93 2.06
CA ASN A 336 -27.67 -16.75 0.72
C ASN A 336 -26.79 -15.91 -0.19
N PHE A 337 -26.21 -14.83 0.34
CA PHE A 337 -25.25 -14.01 -0.43
C PHE A 337 -23.98 -14.80 -0.75
N SER A 338 -23.45 -15.56 0.22
CA SER A 338 -22.19 -16.32 0.05
C SER A 338 -22.27 -17.40 -1.04
N LYS A 339 -23.47 -17.86 -1.42
CA LYS A 339 -23.67 -18.77 -2.57
C LYS A 339 -23.28 -18.15 -3.91
N ALA A 340 -23.24 -16.81 -3.99
CA ALA A 340 -22.77 -16.09 -5.15
C ALA A 340 -21.26 -15.88 -5.16
N LEU A 341 -20.58 -16.10 -4.02
CA LEU A 341 -19.11 -16.10 -3.92
C LEU A 341 -18.57 -17.45 -4.37
N LYS A 342 -17.65 -17.44 -5.33
CA LYS A 342 -16.96 -18.64 -5.82
C LYS A 342 -15.66 -18.92 -5.04
N THR A 343 -15.23 -17.96 -4.21
CA THR A 343 -14.10 -18.13 -3.30
C THR A 343 -14.58 -18.65 -1.95
N LYS A 344 -13.82 -19.59 -1.38
CA LYS A 344 -14.14 -20.16 -0.05
C LYS A 344 -13.68 -19.20 1.04
N LEU A 345 -14.62 -18.75 1.86
CA LEU A 345 -14.31 -18.04 3.10
C LEU A 345 -14.11 -19.06 4.23
N SER A 346 -13.04 -18.89 5.03
CA SER A 346 -12.85 -19.71 6.22
C SER A 346 -13.78 -19.21 7.35
N PRO A 347 -14.76 -20.00 7.82
CA PRO A 347 -15.67 -19.57 8.88
C PRO A 347 -14.96 -19.18 10.18
N ASP A 348 -13.86 -19.87 10.49
CA ASP A 348 -13.07 -19.65 11.71
C ASP A 348 -12.39 -18.28 11.75
N ASN A 349 -12.25 -17.63 10.60
CA ASN A 349 -11.66 -16.31 10.45
C ASN A 349 -12.71 -15.19 10.40
N ILE A 350 -14.00 -15.51 10.47
CA ILE A 350 -15.05 -14.48 10.47
C ILE A 350 -15.17 -13.86 11.84
N VAL A 351 -15.01 -12.54 11.89
CA VAL A 351 -15.10 -11.72 13.11
C VAL A 351 -16.30 -10.78 13.00
N PHE A 352 -17.05 -10.68 14.09
CA PHE A 352 -18.21 -9.80 14.19
C PHE A 352 -17.87 -8.54 15.01
N LYS A 353 -18.31 -7.39 14.53
CA LYS A 353 -18.32 -6.12 15.28
C LYS A 353 -19.70 -5.48 15.12
N GLY A 354 -20.60 -5.74 16.07
CA GLY A 354 -22.02 -5.43 15.89
C GLY A 354 -22.59 -6.24 14.70
N ASP A 355 -23.27 -5.55 13.78
CA ASP A 355 -23.86 -6.15 12.58
C ASP A 355 -22.85 -6.35 11.43
N ARG A 356 -21.61 -5.84 11.59
CA ARG A 356 -20.57 -5.90 10.56
C ARG A 356 -19.78 -7.19 10.62
N LEU A 357 -19.64 -7.83 9.47
CA LEU A 357 -18.85 -9.05 9.27
C LEU A 357 -17.50 -8.68 8.63
N MET A 358 -16.43 -9.25 9.18
CA MET A 358 -15.06 -9.08 8.67
C MET A 358 -14.37 -10.44 8.59
N LEU A 359 -13.52 -10.61 7.60
CA LEU A 359 -12.63 -11.77 7.46
C LEU A 359 -11.25 -11.40 7.98
N SER A 360 -10.88 -11.92 9.14
CA SER A 360 -9.54 -11.74 9.71
C SER A 360 -8.50 -12.51 8.90
N PRO A 361 -7.30 -11.94 8.64
CA PRO A 361 -6.24 -12.65 7.94
C PRO A 361 -5.65 -13.83 8.73
N VAL A 362 -5.83 -13.82 10.03
CA VAL A 362 -5.33 -14.88 10.95
C VAL A 362 -6.34 -15.19 12.03
N CYS A 363 -6.37 -16.44 12.47
CA CYS A 363 -7.13 -16.84 13.65
C CYS A 363 -6.46 -16.29 14.92
N ASN A 364 -7.25 -15.86 15.88
CA ASN A 364 -6.85 -15.60 17.27
C ASN A 364 -5.74 -14.54 17.47
N ILE A 365 -5.71 -13.47 16.64
CA ILE A 365 -4.85 -12.31 16.94
C ILE A 365 -5.41 -11.53 18.14
N ASN A 366 -4.55 -11.27 19.12
CA ASN A 366 -4.95 -10.50 20.30
C ASN A 366 -4.74 -8.99 20.04
N LEU A 367 -5.83 -8.27 19.74
CA LEU A 367 -5.87 -6.83 19.51
C LEU A 367 -6.48 -6.04 20.69
N SER A 368 -6.62 -6.67 21.87
CA SER A 368 -7.16 -6.00 23.06
C SER A 368 -6.32 -4.79 23.44
N GLY A 369 -6.96 -3.64 23.65
CA GLY A 369 -6.30 -2.37 23.98
C GLY A 369 -5.69 -1.64 22.78
N ILE A 370 -5.74 -2.17 21.57
CA ILE A 370 -5.29 -1.53 20.33
C ILE A 370 -6.48 -0.89 19.61
N ARG A 371 -6.31 0.34 19.15
CA ARG A 371 -7.28 0.99 18.29
C ARG A 371 -7.17 0.47 16.86
N VAL A 372 -8.14 -0.36 16.48
CA VAL A 372 -8.22 -1.00 15.17
C VAL A 372 -9.24 -0.27 14.30
N LEU A 373 -8.79 0.26 13.16
CA LEU A 373 -9.64 0.90 12.14
C LEU A 373 -10.19 -0.13 11.15
N ARG A 374 -9.36 -1.11 10.76
CA ARG A 374 -9.73 -2.20 9.86
C ARG A 374 -9.17 -3.51 10.37
N HIS A 375 -10.03 -4.53 10.47
CA HIS A 375 -9.64 -5.87 10.91
C HIS A 375 -9.76 -6.86 9.73
N GLY A 376 -8.80 -6.80 8.81
CA GLY A 376 -8.86 -7.61 7.59
C GLY A 376 -9.89 -7.09 6.57
N LEU A 377 -10.48 -8.03 5.83
CA LEU A 377 -11.47 -7.72 4.79
C LEU A 377 -12.87 -7.53 5.38
N ILE A 378 -13.47 -6.37 5.16
CA ILE A 378 -14.86 -6.12 5.54
C ILE A 378 -15.75 -6.80 4.50
N LEU A 379 -16.56 -7.77 4.94
CA LEU A 379 -17.46 -8.53 4.07
C LEU A 379 -18.78 -7.79 3.82
N GLY A 380 -19.34 -7.17 4.87
CA GLY A 380 -20.61 -6.47 4.79
C GLY A 380 -21.31 -6.35 6.12
N GLU A 381 -22.59 -6.00 6.09
CA GLU A 381 -23.43 -5.83 7.27
C GLU A 381 -24.70 -6.68 7.19
N ASN A 382 -25.02 -7.31 8.32
CA ASN A 382 -26.32 -7.94 8.50
C ASN A 382 -27.36 -6.86 8.80
N LYS A 383 -28.33 -6.69 7.92
CA LYS A 383 -29.51 -5.85 8.15
C LYS A 383 -30.71 -6.74 8.42
N LYS A 384 -31.79 -6.16 8.97
CA LYS A 384 -33.04 -6.88 9.15
C LYS A 384 -33.52 -7.44 7.79
N ASN A 385 -33.55 -8.76 7.66
CA ASN A 385 -33.98 -9.52 6.47
C ASN A 385 -33.11 -9.35 5.19
N ARG A 386 -31.86 -8.88 5.28
CA ARG A 386 -30.94 -8.81 4.14
C ARG A 386 -29.49 -8.69 4.60
N PHE A 387 -28.57 -9.13 3.73
CA PHE A 387 -27.16 -8.83 3.83
C PHE A 387 -26.79 -7.72 2.84
N GLU A 388 -26.03 -6.73 3.28
CA GLU A 388 -25.50 -5.69 2.43
C GLU A 388 -23.96 -5.86 2.33
N PRO A 389 -23.43 -6.31 1.17
CA PRO A 389 -22.00 -6.47 0.98
C PRO A 389 -21.31 -5.11 1.02
N ASP A 390 -20.17 -5.07 1.71
CA ASP A 390 -19.35 -3.86 1.83
C ASP A 390 -18.58 -3.59 0.53
N HIS A 391 -18.28 -2.33 0.26
CA HIS A 391 -17.47 -1.93 -0.89
C HIS A 391 -16.09 -2.57 -0.87
N ALA A 392 -15.49 -2.73 0.31
CA ALA A 392 -14.21 -3.40 0.47
C ALA A 392 -14.22 -4.85 -0.08
N LEU A 393 -15.33 -5.57 0.08
CA LEU A 393 -15.47 -6.90 -0.50
C LEU A 393 -15.44 -6.83 -2.03
N ALA A 394 -16.19 -5.89 -2.65
CA ALA A 394 -16.15 -5.73 -4.10
C ALA A 394 -14.72 -5.44 -4.58
N MET A 395 -14.06 -4.46 -3.95
CA MET A 395 -12.69 -4.07 -4.33
C MET A 395 -11.68 -5.21 -4.23
N ALA A 396 -11.92 -6.17 -3.33
CA ALA A 396 -11.03 -7.30 -3.11
C ALA A 396 -11.33 -8.50 -4.04
N LEU A 397 -12.53 -8.61 -4.60
CA LEU A 397 -12.91 -9.71 -5.48
C LEU A 397 -12.37 -9.52 -6.90
N LYS A 398 -11.97 -10.64 -7.51
CA LYS A 398 -11.75 -10.74 -8.96
C LYS A 398 -13.05 -11.13 -9.64
N PRO A 399 -13.23 -10.83 -10.96
CA PRO A 399 -14.45 -11.18 -11.68
C PRO A 399 -14.84 -12.66 -11.57
N GLU A 400 -13.87 -13.57 -11.65
CA GLU A 400 -14.09 -15.01 -11.54
C GLU A 400 -14.52 -15.48 -10.14
N GLU A 401 -14.38 -14.66 -9.10
CA GLU A 401 -14.74 -14.98 -7.73
C GLU A 401 -16.21 -14.66 -7.38
N PHE A 402 -16.98 -14.04 -8.31
CA PHE A 402 -18.37 -13.71 -8.06
C PHE A 402 -19.26 -14.23 -9.21
N LYS A 403 -20.51 -14.59 -8.87
CA LYS A 403 -21.45 -15.22 -9.81
C LYS A 403 -21.86 -14.29 -10.94
N THR A 404 -22.29 -13.07 -10.61
CA THR A 404 -22.81 -12.09 -11.57
C THR A 404 -21.88 -10.90 -11.68
N VAL A 405 -21.36 -10.65 -12.86
CA VAL A 405 -20.33 -9.62 -13.14
C VAL A 405 -20.80 -8.74 -14.28
N LEU A 406 -20.72 -7.44 -14.08
CA LEU A 406 -20.78 -6.45 -15.16
C LEU A 406 -19.36 -6.00 -15.45
N ASP A 407 -18.89 -6.22 -16.67
CA ASP A 407 -17.57 -5.73 -17.10
C ASP A 407 -17.74 -4.66 -18.18
N ILE A 408 -17.13 -3.50 -17.95
CA ILE A 408 -17.21 -2.32 -18.80
C ILE A 408 -15.86 -2.15 -19.52
N ASP A 409 -15.90 -2.10 -20.85
CA ASP A 409 -14.71 -1.84 -21.68
C ASP A 409 -14.45 -0.33 -21.76
N SER A 410 -13.47 0.14 -21.01
CA SER A 410 -13.10 1.55 -20.93
C SER A 410 -12.26 2.06 -22.12
N SER A 411 -11.99 1.20 -23.12
CA SER A 411 -11.32 1.61 -24.35
C SER A 411 -12.27 2.31 -25.35
N THR A 412 -13.58 2.23 -25.09
CA THR A 412 -14.62 2.88 -25.89
C THR A 412 -15.17 4.12 -25.18
N ASP A 413 -15.62 5.13 -25.92
CA ASP A 413 -16.20 6.35 -25.35
C ASP A 413 -17.44 6.04 -24.50
N GLU A 414 -18.31 5.11 -24.98
CA GLU A 414 -19.51 4.68 -24.24
C GLU A 414 -19.18 3.95 -22.94
N GLY A 415 -18.16 3.07 -22.98
CA GLY A 415 -17.72 2.36 -21.79
C GLY A 415 -17.05 3.32 -20.78
N MET A 416 -16.23 4.26 -21.25
CA MET A 416 -15.65 5.28 -20.40
C MET A 416 -16.72 6.16 -19.75
N ASP A 417 -17.74 6.62 -20.50
CA ASP A 417 -18.89 7.37 -19.95
C ASP A 417 -19.65 6.53 -18.91
N ALA A 418 -19.88 5.26 -19.20
CA ALA A 418 -20.54 4.35 -18.24
C ALA A 418 -19.75 4.19 -16.94
N CYS A 419 -18.43 4.08 -17.01
CA CYS A 419 -17.56 4.04 -15.82
C CYS A 419 -17.65 5.35 -15.02
N VAL A 420 -17.56 6.50 -15.68
CA VAL A 420 -17.68 7.82 -15.03
C VAL A 420 -19.05 7.99 -14.37
N ARG A 421 -20.14 7.61 -15.04
CA ARG A 421 -21.50 7.62 -14.49
C ARG A 421 -21.60 6.73 -13.25
N TYR A 422 -21.05 5.52 -13.34
CA TYR A 422 -21.02 4.62 -12.19
C TYR A 422 -20.25 5.23 -11.00
N LEU A 423 -19.05 5.76 -11.23
CA LEU A 423 -18.26 6.40 -10.17
C LEU A 423 -18.91 7.68 -9.61
N SER A 424 -19.76 8.37 -10.40
CA SER A 424 -20.56 9.52 -9.94
C SER A 424 -21.81 9.10 -9.16
N GLY A 425 -22.13 7.80 -9.11
CA GLY A 425 -23.26 7.27 -8.35
C GLY A 425 -24.57 7.13 -9.14
N GLU A 426 -24.52 7.26 -10.48
CA GLU A 426 -25.68 7.06 -11.34
C GLU A 426 -25.99 5.57 -11.54
N SER A 427 -27.27 5.24 -11.75
CA SER A 427 -27.68 3.90 -12.14
C SER A 427 -27.41 3.68 -13.63
N LEU A 428 -27.05 2.44 -14.00
CA LEU A 428 -26.83 2.05 -15.38
C LEU A 428 -28.07 1.32 -15.90
N ASN A 429 -28.56 1.71 -17.08
CA ASN A 429 -29.69 1.07 -17.74
C ASN A 429 -29.20 0.30 -18.97
N LEU A 430 -29.20 -1.02 -18.90
CA LEU A 430 -28.74 -1.92 -19.95
C LEU A 430 -29.77 -2.09 -21.07
N ASN A 431 -31.03 -1.65 -20.87
CA ASN A 431 -32.09 -1.76 -21.89
C ASN A 431 -32.04 -0.65 -22.93
N ASN A 432 -31.20 0.38 -22.76
CA ASN A 432 -31.02 1.42 -23.77
C ASN A 432 -30.15 0.91 -24.91
N ASP A 433 -30.57 1.06 -26.14
CA ASP A 433 -29.95 0.53 -27.37
C ASP A 433 -28.48 0.94 -27.55
N ASN A 434 -28.04 2.01 -26.91
CA ASN A 434 -26.65 2.49 -26.97
C ASN A 434 -25.72 1.81 -25.95
N MET A 435 -26.21 0.97 -25.01
CA MET A 435 -25.42 0.32 -23.98
C MET A 435 -25.31 -1.20 -24.15
N SER A 436 -26.00 -1.78 -25.12
CA SER A 436 -25.98 -3.22 -25.35
C SER A 436 -24.98 -3.63 -26.44
N GLY A 437 -24.02 -4.48 -26.06
CA GLY A 437 -23.43 -5.39 -27.03
C GLY A 437 -21.97 -5.27 -27.36
N LYS A 438 -21.24 -4.15 -27.08
CA LYS A 438 -19.78 -4.07 -27.28
C LYS A 438 -19.01 -3.51 -26.07
N SER A 439 -19.53 -2.46 -25.43
CA SER A 439 -18.81 -1.73 -24.37
C SER A 439 -19.16 -2.18 -22.96
N ILE A 440 -20.33 -2.84 -22.76
CA ILE A 440 -20.79 -3.32 -21.45
C ILE A 440 -21.23 -4.77 -21.58
N ASN A 441 -20.63 -5.65 -20.79
CA ASN A 441 -20.86 -7.08 -20.83
C ASN A 441 -21.33 -7.59 -19.47
N LEU A 442 -22.52 -8.20 -19.42
CA LEU A 442 -23.02 -8.88 -18.24
C LEU A 442 -22.74 -10.38 -18.33
N TYR A 443 -22.21 -10.94 -17.26
CA TYR A 443 -21.93 -12.37 -17.16
C TYR A 443 -22.62 -12.97 -15.92
N GLU A 444 -23.17 -14.16 -16.07
CA GLU A 444 -23.60 -15.00 -14.95
C GLU A 444 -22.91 -16.36 -15.07
N ASP A 445 -22.21 -16.77 -14.01
CA ASP A 445 -21.33 -17.95 -13.98
C ASP A 445 -20.29 -18.01 -15.12
N GLY A 446 -19.82 -16.84 -15.59
CA GLY A 446 -18.88 -16.72 -16.69
C GLY A 446 -19.51 -16.79 -18.09
N VAL A 447 -20.81 -16.99 -18.17
CA VAL A 447 -21.56 -16.99 -19.44
C VAL A 447 -22.22 -15.64 -19.65
N ARG A 448 -22.07 -15.07 -20.86
CA ARG A 448 -22.72 -13.79 -21.22
C ARG A 448 -24.23 -13.94 -21.14
N THR A 449 -24.88 -12.95 -20.53
CA THR A 449 -26.36 -12.91 -20.40
C THR A 449 -26.85 -11.47 -20.59
N ASP A 450 -28.12 -11.34 -20.98
CA ASP A 450 -28.75 -10.02 -21.15
C ASP A 450 -29.54 -9.60 -19.90
N ASN A 451 -29.81 -10.52 -18.99
CA ASN A 451 -30.56 -10.24 -17.76
C ASN A 451 -30.10 -11.10 -16.59
N SER A 452 -30.13 -10.51 -15.41
CA SER A 452 -29.90 -11.16 -14.12
C SER A 452 -30.65 -10.42 -13.02
N LYS A 453 -30.64 -10.93 -11.79
CA LYS A 453 -31.28 -10.30 -10.64
C LYS A 453 -30.42 -10.43 -9.39
N GLY A 454 -30.29 -9.35 -8.63
CA GLY A 454 -29.58 -9.35 -7.37
C GLY A 454 -28.28 -8.56 -7.41
N TRP A 455 -27.31 -8.94 -6.58
CA TRP A 455 -26.02 -8.26 -6.52
C TRP A 455 -25.18 -8.56 -7.76
N VAL A 456 -24.50 -7.54 -8.26
CA VAL A 456 -23.63 -7.57 -9.43
C VAL A 456 -22.29 -6.92 -9.03
N LEU A 457 -21.20 -7.61 -9.31
CA LEU A 457 -19.86 -7.04 -9.20
C LEU A 457 -19.60 -6.18 -10.44
N CYS A 458 -19.48 -4.89 -10.28
CA CYS A 458 -19.17 -3.95 -11.36
C CYS A 458 -17.66 -3.86 -11.55
N CYS A 459 -17.21 -4.09 -12.78
CA CYS A 459 -15.81 -4.09 -13.18
C CYS A 459 -15.55 -3.11 -14.33
N VAL A 460 -14.31 -2.68 -14.47
CA VAL A 460 -13.73 -2.00 -15.62
C VAL A 460 -12.53 -2.79 -16.12
N ASP A 461 -12.51 -3.18 -17.38
CA ASP A 461 -11.42 -3.94 -18.00
C ASP A 461 -11.00 -5.17 -17.17
N GLY A 462 -11.99 -5.87 -16.58
CA GLY A 462 -11.78 -7.02 -15.72
C GLY A 462 -11.34 -6.68 -14.29
N ILE A 463 -11.38 -5.41 -13.86
CA ILE A 463 -10.98 -4.97 -12.52
C ILE A 463 -12.20 -4.46 -11.76
N SER A 464 -12.45 -5.03 -10.57
CA SER A 464 -13.59 -4.66 -9.75
C SER A 464 -13.55 -3.19 -9.29
N MET A 465 -14.68 -2.49 -9.43
CA MET A 465 -14.89 -1.10 -8.99
C MET A 465 -15.86 -0.98 -7.83
N GLY A 466 -16.77 -1.95 -7.64
CA GLY A 466 -17.79 -1.88 -6.60
C GLY A 466 -19.01 -2.72 -6.87
N TRP A 467 -20.08 -2.45 -6.13
CA TRP A 467 -21.34 -3.19 -6.22
C TRP A 467 -22.41 -2.43 -7.00
N GLY A 468 -23.19 -3.18 -7.78
CA GLY A 468 -24.49 -2.79 -8.26
C GLY A 468 -25.58 -3.78 -7.83
N LYS A 469 -26.83 -3.41 -7.90
CA LYS A 469 -27.98 -4.30 -7.69
C LYS A 469 -28.89 -4.25 -8.89
N MET A 470 -28.96 -5.36 -9.59
CA MET A 470 -29.70 -5.47 -10.86
C MET A 470 -31.15 -5.88 -10.64
N ASN A 471 -32.05 -5.21 -11.34
CA ASN A 471 -33.43 -5.56 -11.48
C ASN A 471 -33.98 -5.05 -12.82
N ASN A 472 -34.54 -5.93 -13.64
CA ASN A 472 -35.15 -5.62 -14.95
C ASN A 472 -34.23 -4.77 -15.86
N GLY A 473 -32.99 -5.18 -16.05
CA GLY A 473 -32.01 -4.50 -16.91
C GLY A 473 -31.47 -3.17 -16.36
N ILE A 474 -31.89 -2.76 -15.16
CA ILE A 474 -31.37 -1.55 -14.48
C ILE A 474 -30.46 -1.97 -13.33
N ILE A 475 -29.25 -1.49 -13.33
CA ILE A 475 -28.27 -1.65 -12.25
C ILE A 475 -28.33 -0.42 -11.36
N LYS A 476 -28.95 -0.58 -10.19
CA LYS A 476 -28.92 0.42 -9.14
C LYS A 476 -27.51 0.51 -8.56
N ASN A 477 -26.97 1.72 -8.55
CA ASN A 477 -25.62 1.99 -8.08
C ASN A 477 -25.48 1.85 -6.55
N HIS A 478 -24.46 1.10 -6.10
CA HIS A 478 -24.09 0.94 -4.69
C HIS A 478 -22.66 1.45 -4.40
N TYR A 479 -22.10 2.27 -5.28
CA TYR A 479 -20.82 2.93 -5.04
C TYR A 479 -20.92 3.90 -3.85
N PRO A 480 -19.98 3.89 -2.89
CA PRO A 480 -20.07 4.70 -1.65
C PRO A 480 -20.18 6.20 -1.94
N LYS A 481 -21.12 6.87 -1.29
CA LYS A 481 -21.36 8.31 -1.50
C LYS A 481 -20.12 9.18 -1.28
N GLY A 482 -19.30 8.83 -0.28
CA GLY A 482 -18.09 9.57 0.07
C GLY A 482 -16.91 9.39 -0.91
N LEU A 483 -17.02 8.42 -1.84
CA LEU A 483 -15.99 8.15 -2.85
C LEU A 483 -16.37 8.64 -4.26
N ARG A 484 -17.59 9.18 -4.42
CA ARG A 484 -18.10 9.61 -5.73
C ARG A 484 -17.31 10.77 -6.30
N ILE A 485 -17.03 10.67 -7.60
CA ILE A 485 -16.41 11.78 -8.34
C ILE A 485 -17.47 12.81 -8.72
N MET A 486 -17.07 14.08 -8.75
CA MET A 486 -17.92 15.13 -9.32
C MET A 486 -17.72 15.14 -10.84
N ARG A 487 -18.84 15.20 -11.57
CA ARG A 487 -18.85 15.41 -13.03
C ARG A 487 -18.50 16.82 -13.39
#